data_a05641293239c0fe73029a2524833cef
#
_entry.id   a05641293239c0fe73029a2524833cef
#
_cell.length_a   1.000
_cell.length_b   1.000
_cell.length_c   1.000
_cell.angle_alpha   90.00
_cell.angle_beta   90.00
_cell.angle_gamma   90.00
#
_symmetry.space_group_name_H-M   'P 1'
#
loop_
_entity.id
_entity.type
_entity.pdbx_description
1 polymer ?
#
loop_
_entity_poly.entity_id
_entity_poly.type
_entity_poly.pdbx_seq_one_letter_code
_entity_poly.pdbx_strand_id
1 'polypeptide(L)'
;MSLPPSTTLKPARTLRLLLGDQLNASHSWWQEPQSDVVTVVMESRQETDYARHHVQKVLAFFLAMRSFATERIAEGHNIHYQSIDNSEASRPMMDVLCDLVKASGATEVRFQAPDEWRLDEMFREAMKTWPETLGVSVTMDDTEHFLTARTDLADHFKGKKQYLMESFYSCLLYTSDAADEHSW
;
A
#
# COMPACT_ATOMS: atom_id res chain seq x y z
N MET A 1 10.87 5.40 -21.04
CA MET A 1 9.76 4.68 -20.39
C MET A 1 8.58 5.63 -20.40
N SER A 2 7.51 5.32 -21.13
CA SER A 2 6.31 6.17 -21.21
C SER A 2 5.59 6.13 -19.87
N LEU A 3 4.90 7.23 -19.54
CA LEU A 3 3.93 7.24 -18.44
C LEU A 3 2.91 6.12 -18.66
N PRO A 4 2.42 5.45 -17.61
CA PRO A 4 1.26 4.60 -17.76
C PRO A 4 0.16 5.44 -18.37
N PRO A 5 -0.69 4.85 -19.25
CA PRO A 5 -1.75 5.62 -19.88
C PRO A 5 -2.56 6.31 -18.79
N SER A 6 -2.74 7.63 -18.92
CA SER A 6 -3.59 8.40 -18.01
C SER A 6 -4.98 7.77 -18.04
N THR A 7 -5.29 7.01 -17.02
CA THR A 7 -6.57 6.34 -16.91
C THR A 7 -7.56 7.32 -16.31
N THR A 8 -8.60 7.67 -17.07
CA THR A 8 -9.74 8.37 -16.52
C THR A 8 -10.27 7.57 -15.33
N LEU A 9 -10.52 8.24 -14.21
CA LEU A 9 -11.12 7.60 -13.04
C LEU A 9 -12.45 6.96 -13.45
N LYS A 10 -12.58 5.67 -13.25
CA LYS A 10 -13.82 4.93 -13.52
C LYS A 10 -14.70 4.93 -12.27
N PRO A 11 -16.03 4.86 -12.42
CA PRO A 11 -16.90 4.51 -11.31
C PRO A 11 -16.46 3.17 -10.71
N ALA A 12 -16.44 3.09 -9.39
CA ALA A 12 -15.98 1.90 -8.69
C ALA A 12 -16.75 1.73 -7.37
N ARG A 13 -17.00 0.48 -6.99
CA ARG A 13 -17.50 0.16 -5.65
C ARG A 13 -16.39 0.27 -4.62
N THR A 14 -15.20 -0.19 -4.97
CA THR A 14 -14.03 -0.23 -4.08
C THR A 14 -12.88 0.59 -4.66
N LEU A 15 -12.36 1.55 -3.90
CA LEU A 15 -11.07 2.18 -4.14
C LEU A 15 -10.00 1.53 -3.27
N ARG A 16 -8.87 1.18 -3.89
CA ARG A 16 -7.65 0.73 -3.21
C ARG A 16 -6.58 1.80 -3.35
N LEU A 17 -5.88 2.14 -2.28
CA LEU A 17 -4.68 2.98 -2.36
C LEU A 17 -3.45 2.07 -2.27
N LEU A 18 -2.56 2.17 -3.24
CA LEU A 18 -1.27 1.49 -3.27
C LEU A 18 -0.15 2.49 -3.10
N LEU A 19 0.67 2.31 -2.08
CA LEU A 19 1.87 3.11 -1.86
C LEU A 19 3.05 2.57 -2.69
N GLY A 20 4.04 3.42 -2.92
CA GLY A 20 5.18 3.08 -3.77
C GLY A 20 6.16 2.06 -3.17
N ASP A 21 6.06 1.74 -1.89
CA ASP A 21 6.80 0.68 -1.20
C ASP A 21 6.01 -0.64 -1.08
N GLN A 22 4.79 -0.69 -1.63
CA GLN A 22 3.88 -1.84 -1.58
C GLN A 22 3.74 -2.56 -2.93
N LEU A 23 4.75 -2.49 -3.78
CA LEU A 23 4.71 -3.02 -5.15
C LEU A 23 4.94 -4.54 -5.19
N ASN A 24 4.12 -5.29 -4.47
CA ASN A 24 4.15 -6.76 -4.44
C ASN A 24 3.20 -7.35 -5.48
N ALA A 25 3.75 -7.90 -6.57
CA ALA A 25 2.96 -8.51 -7.64
C ALA A 25 2.22 -9.80 -7.22
N SER A 26 2.68 -10.45 -6.15
CA SER A 26 2.06 -11.66 -5.61
C SER A 26 0.95 -11.39 -4.59
N HIS A 27 0.70 -10.12 -4.26
CA HIS A 27 -0.32 -9.75 -3.29
C HIS A 27 -1.71 -10.19 -3.77
N SER A 28 -2.57 -10.63 -2.85
CA SER A 28 -3.92 -11.11 -3.12
C SER A 28 -4.81 -10.12 -3.89
N TRP A 29 -4.51 -8.83 -3.84
CA TRP A 29 -5.20 -7.81 -4.63
C TRP A 29 -5.08 -8.01 -6.15
N TRP A 30 -4.06 -8.73 -6.62
CA TRP A 30 -3.74 -8.90 -8.03
C TRP A 30 -4.06 -10.29 -8.59
N GLN A 31 -4.73 -11.15 -7.82
CA GLN A 31 -5.06 -12.51 -8.29
C GLN A 31 -5.99 -12.49 -9.50
N GLU A 32 -7.04 -11.67 -9.45
CA GLU A 32 -7.99 -11.54 -10.56
C GLU A 32 -8.41 -10.08 -10.74
N PRO A 33 -8.51 -9.58 -12.00
CA PRO A 33 -9.07 -8.27 -12.30
C PRO A 33 -10.55 -8.18 -11.90
N GLN A 34 -10.92 -7.10 -11.22
CA GLN A 34 -12.29 -6.82 -10.78
C GLN A 34 -12.77 -5.53 -11.43
N SER A 35 -13.90 -5.56 -12.11
CA SER A 35 -14.43 -4.42 -12.87
C SER A 35 -14.90 -3.25 -11.99
N ASP A 36 -15.32 -3.54 -10.77
CA ASP A 36 -15.84 -2.60 -9.78
C ASP A 36 -14.78 -2.12 -8.76
N VAL A 37 -13.52 -2.47 -8.98
CA VAL A 37 -12.38 -2.05 -8.19
C VAL A 37 -11.45 -1.16 -9.00
N VAL A 38 -11.04 -0.04 -8.41
CA VAL A 38 -9.99 0.84 -8.96
C VAL A 38 -8.87 0.98 -7.93
N THR A 39 -7.64 0.70 -8.34
CA THR A 39 -6.47 0.94 -7.51
C THR A 39 -5.84 2.29 -7.88
N VAL A 40 -5.72 3.16 -6.91
CA VAL A 40 -5.09 4.48 -7.03
C VAL A 40 -3.61 4.35 -6.71
N VAL A 41 -2.78 4.84 -7.62
CA VAL A 41 -1.33 4.96 -7.43
C VAL A 41 -0.96 6.41 -7.70
N MET A 42 -0.34 7.10 -6.76
CA MET A 42 0.00 8.52 -6.93
C MET A 42 1.44 8.83 -6.53
N GLU A 43 2.11 9.56 -7.42
CA GLU A 43 3.38 10.20 -7.13
C GLU A 43 3.08 11.50 -6.39
N SER A 44 3.33 11.55 -5.07
CA SER A 44 3.02 12.69 -4.22
C SER A 44 4.28 13.45 -3.82
N ARG A 45 4.22 14.78 -3.87
CA ARG A 45 5.29 15.64 -3.32
C ARG A 45 5.39 15.53 -1.81
N GLN A 46 4.31 15.20 -1.13
CA GLN A 46 4.32 14.95 0.31
C GLN A 46 5.35 13.86 0.68
N GLU A 47 5.51 12.83 -0.18
CA GLU A 47 6.44 11.72 0.07
C GLU A 47 7.88 12.05 -0.36
N THR A 48 8.09 13.06 -1.19
CA THR A 48 9.44 13.46 -1.64
C THR A 48 10.00 14.64 -0.87
N ASP A 49 9.14 15.48 -0.28
CA ASP A 49 9.53 16.78 0.26
C ASP A 49 9.70 16.78 1.78
N TYR A 50 9.20 15.77 2.51
CA TYR A 50 9.35 15.69 3.97
C TYR A 50 10.80 15.48 4.42
N ALA A 51 11.65 14.92 3.55
CA ALA A 51 13.09 14.77 3.76
C ALA A 51 13.85 14.93 2.43
N ARG A 52 15.13 15.34 2.52
CA ARG A 52 15.97 15.42 1.32
C ARG A 52 16.37 14.02 0.85
N HIS A 53 15.78 13.59 -0.24
CA HIS A 53 16.15 12.34 -0.90
C HIS A 53 17.15 12.57 -2.02
N HIS A 54 18.01 11.58 -2.27
CA HIS A 54 18.87 11.59 -3.46
C HIS A 54 18.00 11.45 -4.72
N VAL A 55 18.27 12.24 -5.75
CA VAL A 55 17.48 12.26 -6.99
C VAL A 55 17.35 10.88 -7.64
N GLN A 56 18.39 10.07 -7.60
CA GLN A 56 18.36 8.71 -8.14
C GLN A 56 17.39 7.81 -7.37
N LYS A 57 17.25 7.98 -6.04
CA LYS A 57 16.28 7.25 -5.23
C LYS A 57 14.86 7.61 -5.65
N VAL A 58 14.56 8.90 -5.76
CA VAL A 58 13.22 9.38 -6.17
C VAL A 58 12.89 8.90 -7.58
N LEU A 59 13.83 9.01 -8.50
CA LEU A 59 13.65 8.56 -9.89
C LEU A 59 13.41 7.04 -9.95
N ALA A 60 14.21 6.23 -9.27
CA ALA A 60 14.06 4.78 -9.24
C ALA A 60 12.69 4.38 -8.64
N PHE A 61 12.27 5.07 -7.59
CA PHE A 61 11.00 4.83 -6.91
C PHE A 61 9.81 5.08 -7.85
N PHE A 62 9.77 6.24 -8.50
CA PHE A 62 8.69 6.54 -9.46
C PHE A 62 8.73 5.66 -10.69
N LEU A 63 9.92 5.30 -11.19
CA LEU A 63 10.03 4.36 -12.31
C LEU A 63 9.49 2.99 -11.94
N ALA A 64 9.74 2.50 -10.73
CA ALA A 64 9.18 1.24 -10.23
C ALA A 64 7.64 1.30 -10.14
N MET A 65 7.07 2.39 -9.59
CA MET A 65 5.63 2.60 -9.54
C MET A 65 4.99 2.60 -10.93
N ARG A 66 5.61 3.30 -11.89
CA ARG A 66 5.13 3.36 -13.29
C ARG A 66 5.19 2.02 -13.99
N SER A 67 6.29 1.25 -13.80
CA SER A 67 6.42 -0.11 -14.34
C SER A 67 5.34 -1.00 -13.80
N PHE A 68 5.21 -1.04 -12.49
CA PHE A 68 4.22 -1.85 -11.80
C PHE A 68 2.78 -1.54 -12.26
N ALA A 69 2.42 -0.26 -12.29
CA ALA A 69 1.09 0.15 -12.76
C ALA A 69 0.84 -0.27 -14.21
N THR A 70 1.85 -0.12 -15.10
CA THR A 70 1.74 -0.52 -16.50
C THR A 70 1.51 -2.03 -16.65
N GLU A 71 2.23 -2.84 -15.88
CA GLU A 71 2.07 -4.30 -15.86
C GLU A 71 0.68 -4.71 -15.38
N ARG A 72 0.21 -4.14 -14.26
CA ARG A 72 -1.13 -4.43 -13.72
C ARG A 72 -2.24 -4.02 -14.69
N ILE A 73 -2.08 -2.88 -15.40
CA ILE A 73 -3.03 -2.47 -16.45
C ILE A 73 -3.03 -3.49 -17.60
N ALA A 74 -1.87 -3.98 -18.02
CA ALA A 74 -1.76 -4.98 -19.09
C ALA A 74 -2.42 -6.32 -18.71
N GLU A 75 -2.46 -6.65 -17.43
CA GLU A 75 -3.18 -7.81 -16.87
C GLU A 75 -4.69 -7.58 -16.69
N GLY A 76 -5.18 -6.38 -17.01
CA GLY A 76 -6.61 -6.04 -16.99
C GLY A 76 -7.10 -5.37 -15.71
N HIS A 77 -6.22 -5.05 -14.76
CA HIS A 77 -6.59 -4.31 -13.55
C HIS A 77 -6.91 -2.84 -13.85
N ASN A 78 -7.88 -2.27 -13.15
CA ASN A 78 -8.19 -0.86 -13.26
C ASN A 78 -7.28 -0.05 -12.34
N ILE A 79 -6.34 0.68 -12.92
CA ILE A 79 -5.42 1.56 -12.21
C ILE A 79 -5.75 3.02 -12.54
N HIS A 80 -5.92 3.85 -11.52
CA HIS A 80 -5.90 5.29 -11.66
C HIS A 80 -4.53 5.81 -11.23
N TYR A 81 -3.72 6.23 -12.19
CA TYR A 81 -2.35 6.68 -11.95
C TYR A 81 -2.25 8.20 -12.02
N GLN A 82 -1.69 8.83 -10.99
CA GLN A 82 -1.38 10.25 -10.94
C GLN A 82 0.13 10.45 -10.91
N SER A 83 0.68 11.11 -11.93
CA SER A 83 2.11 11.43 -11.98
C SER A 83 2.44 12.70 -11.21
N ILE A 84 3.71 12.89 -10.85
CA ILE A 84 4.24 14.05 -10.14
C ILE A 84 4.03 15.38 -10.92
N ASP A 85 3.83 15.31 -12.22
CA ASP A 85 3.55 16.47 -13.06
C ASP A 85 2.11 16.97 -12.96
N ASN A 86 1.23 16.19 -12.33
CA ASN A 86 -0.15 16.60 -12.08
C ASN A 86 -0.17 17.67 -10.97
N SER A 87 -1.04 18.70 -11.11
CA SER A 87 -1.26 19.72 -10.10
C SER A 87 -1.64 19.15 -8.72
N GLU A 88 -2.35 18.04 -8.72
CA GLU A 88 -2.78 17.34 -7.51
C GLU A 88 -1.60 16.76 -6.69
N ALA A 89 -0.45 16.53 -7.30
CA ALA A 89 0.73 15.98 -6.64
C ALA A 89 1.26 16.83 -5.47
N SER A 90 0.94 18.13 -5.45
CA SER A 90 1.30 19.08 -4.39
C SER A 90 0.28 19.12 -3.24
N ARG A 91 -0.88 18.49 -3.40
CA ARG A 91 -1.91 18.42 -2.36
C ARG A 91 -1.63 17.28 -1.39
N PRO A 92 -2.13 17.33 -0.14
CA PRO A 92 -2.09 16.20 0.75
C PRO A 92 -2.73 14.96 0.12
N MET A 93 -2.05 13.82 0.20
CA MET A 93 -2.48 12.57 -0.43
C MET A 93 -3.90 12.16 -0.03
N MET A 94 -4.26 12.32 1.25
CA MET A 94 -5.57 11.95 1.75
C MET A 94 -6.69 12.87 1.24
N ASP A 95 -6.40 14.15 0.98
CA ASP A 95 -7.37 15.08 0.40
C ASP A 95 -7.68 14.71 -1.05
N VAL A 96 -6.63 14.38 -1.81
CA VAL A 96 -6.77 13.89 -3.19
C VAL A 96 -7.58 12.58 -3.20
N LEU A 97 -7.26 11.67 -2.30
CA LEU A 97 -7.99 10.40 -2.20
C LEU A 97 -9.46 10.60 -1.81
N CYS A 98 -9.78 11.53 -0.91
CA CYS A 98 -11.16 11.90 -0.59
C CYS A 98 -11.95 12.36 -1.82
N ASP A 99 -11.32 13.19 -2.67
CA ASP A 99 -11.96 13.68 -3.89
C ASP A 99 -12.17 12.53 -4.91
N LEU A 100 -11.20 11.62 -5.01
CA LEU A 100 -11.34 10.42 -5.86
C LEU A 100 -12.44 9.48 -5.36
N VAL A 101 -12.59 9.31 -4.04
CA VAL A 101 -13.70 8.54 -3.44
C VAL A 101 -15.05 9.12 -3.85
N LYS A 102 -15.22 10.44 -3.71
CA LYS A 102 -16.45 11.14 -4.10
C LYS A 102 -16.71 11.04 -5.60
N ALA A 103 -15.67 11.23 -6.42
CA ALA A 103 -15.78 11.23 -7.87
C ALA A 103 -16.07 9.84 -8.45
N SER A 104 -15.56 8.78 -7.86
CA SER A 104 -15.80 7.39 -8.28
C SER A 104 -17.14 6.83 -7.80
N GLY A 105 -17.73 7.44 -6.76
CA GLY A 105 -18.91 6.91 -6.07
C GLY A 105 -18.60 5.66 -5.25
N ALA A 106 -17.34 5.46 -4.85
CA ALA A 106 -16.94 4.30 -4.07
C ALA A 106 -17.66 4.26 -2.71
N THR A 107 -18.02 3.05 -2.30
CA THR A 107 -18.63 2.77 -0.98
C THR A 107 -17.66 2.06 -0.03
N GLU A 108 -16.52 1.64 -0.57
CA GLU A 108 -15.46 0.97 0.17
C GLU A 108 -14.09 1.53 -0.20
N VAL A 109 -13.25 1.76 0.80
CA VAL A 109 -11.84 2.14 0.61
C VAL A 109 -10.97 1.11 1.31
N ARG A 110 -9.91 0.66 0.63
CA ARG A 110 -8.97 -0.31 1.19
C ARG A 110 -7.54 0.22 1.12
N PHE A 111 -6.82 0.06 2.20
CA PHE A 111 -5.39 0.34 2.31
C PHE A 111 -4.63 -0.97 2.54
N GLN A 112 -3.39 -1.03 2.09
CA GLN A 112 -2.44 -1.96 2.68
C GLN A 112 -1.77 -1.28 3.88
N ALA A 113 -1.49 -2.04 4.94
CA ALA A 113 -0.90 -1.50 6.16
C ALA A 113 0.49 -0.92 5.88
N PRO A 114 0.71 0.40 6.05
CA PRO A 114 2.00 1.01 5.73
C PRO A 114 3.04 0.67 6.79
N ASP A 115 4.31 0.63 6.41
CA ASP A 115 5.42 0.37 7.32
C ASP A 115 5.93 1.64 8.02
N GLU A 116 5.51 2.80 7.54
CA GLU A 116 5.83 4.09 8.13
C GLU A 116 4.78 4.53 9.14
N TRP A 117 5.22 4.89 10.35
CA TRP A 117 4.35 5.34 11.45
C TRP A 117 3.42 6.50 11.08
N ARG A 118 3.92 7.50 10.38
CA ARG A 118 3.16 8.68 9.96
C ARG A 118 1.98 8.31 9.06
N LEU A 119 2.20 7.40 8.11
CA LEU A 119 1.16 6.91 7.23
C LEU A 119 0.18 5.97 7.95
N ASP A 120 0.67 5.13 8.86
CA ASP A 120 -0.17 4.23 9.66
C ASP A 120 -1.18 5.04 10.53
N GLU A 121 -0.72 6.09 11.20
CA GLU A 121 -1.61 6.99 11.95
C GLU A 121 -2.63 7.70 11.05
N MET A 122 -2.20 8.16 9.87
CA MET A 122 -3.05 8.83 8.90
C MET A 122 -4.15 7.89 8.39
N PHE A 123 -3.83 6.64 8.08
CA PHE A 123 -4.81 5.65 7.62
C PHE A 123 -5.74 5.20 8.76
N ARG A 124 -5.22 5.05 9.97
CA ARG A 124 -6.06 4.76 11.15
C ARG A 124 -7.06 5.88 11.44
N GLU A 125 -6.66 7.13 11.23
CA GLU A 125 -7.58 8.26 11.37
C GLU A 125 -8.65 8.25 10.28
N ALA A 126 -8.29 7.94 9.03
CA ALA A 126 -9.28 7.76 7.96
C ALA A 126 -10.26 6.62 8.26
N MET A 127 -9.80 5.50 8.80
CA MET A 127 -10.67 4.39 9.22
C MET A 127 -11.70 4.80 10.28
N LYS A 128 -11.37 5.75 11.14
CA LYS A 128 -12.29 6.26 12.17
C LYS A 128 -13.28 7.30 11.62
N THR A 129 -12.79 8.21 10.77
CA THR A 129 -13.54 9.42 10.40
C THR A 129 -14.31 9.28 9.09
N TRP A 130 -13.82 8.54 8.11
CA TRP A 130 -14.44 8.43 6.79
C TRP A 130 -15.77 7.69 6.75
N PRO A 131 -16.05 6.70 7.62
CA PRO A 131 -17.39 6.13 7.70
C PRO A 131 -18.49 7.17 7.99
N GLU A 132 -18.18 8.14 8.85
CA GLU A 132 -19.12 9.22 9.21
C GLU A 132 -19.11 10.37 8.19
N THR A 133 -17.92 10.76 7.70
CA THR A 133 -17.77 11.97 6.87
C THR A 133 -17.99 11.72 5.38
N LEU A 134 -17.65 10.53 4.88
CA LEU A 134 -17.79 10.16 3.47
C LEU A 134 -18.84 9.06 3.23
N GLY A 135 -19.35 8.41 4.26
CA GLY A 135 -20.30 7.31 4.13
C GLY A 135 -19.69 6.04 3.53
N VAL A 136 -18.40 5.83 3.66
CA VAL A 136 -17.68 4.68 3.08
C VAL A 136 -17.13 3.77 4.18
N SER A 137 -17.09 2.46 3.93
CA SER A 137 -16.32 1.54 4.77
C SER A 137 -14.83 1.67 4.45
N VAL A 138 -13.99 1.63 5.48
CA VAL A 138 -12.53 1.70 5.32
C VAL A 138 -11.90 0.50 6.00
N THR A 139 -11.07 -0.23 5.27
CA THR A 139 -10.37 -1.41 5.78
C THR A 139 -8.88 -1.32 5.50
N MET A 140 -8.08 -2.01 6.31
CA MET A 140 -6.65 -2.11 6.16
C MET A 140 -6.26 -3.58 6.05
N ASP A 141 -5.64 -3.93 4.93
CA ASP A 141 -5.15 -5.28 4.62
C ASP A 141 -3.68 -5.42 4.99
N ASP A 142 -3.20 -6.65 5.14
CA ASP A 142 -1.77 -6.93 5.25
C ASP A 142 -1.07 -6.65 3.92
N THR A 143 0.22 -6.31 3.94
CA THR A 143 1.03 -6.09 2.72
C THR A 143 1.47 -7.39 2.05
N GLU A 144 1.38 -8.52 2.75
CA GLU A 144 1.77 -9.86 2.28
C GLU A 144 3.24 -9.93 1.78
N HIS A 145 4.10 -9.00 2.19
CA HIS A 145 5.52 -9.03 1.83
C HIS A 145 6.45 -9.39 3.01
N PHE A 146 5.89 -9.58 4.21
CA PHE A 146 6.61 -10.10 5.36
C PHE A 146 6.22 -11.56 5.64
N LEU A 147 7.15 -12.34 6.18
CA LEU A 147 6.90 -13.71 6.63
C LEU A 147 6.05 -13.77 7.90
N THR A 148 5.90 -12.64 8.61
CA THR A 148 5.21 -12.55 9.89
C THR A 148 4.12 -11.49 9.82
N ALA A 149 3.02 -11.75 10.52
CA ALA A 149 1.99 -10.74 10.73
C ALA A 149 2.47 -9.65 11.70
N ARG A 150 1.91 -8.46 11.61
CA ARG A 150 2.26 -7.33 12.50
C ARG A 150 2.09 -7.61 13.99
N THR A 151 1.22 -8.56 14.34
CA THR A 151 0.92 -8.96 15.73
C THR A 151 1.89 -9.97 16.28
N ASP A 152 2.58 -10.76 15.44
CA ASP A 152 3.40 -11.90 15.85
C ASP A 152 4.50 -11.52 16.84
N LEU A 153 5.13 -10.35 16.63
CA LEU A 153 6.16 -9.84 17.55
C LEU A 153 5.57 -9.54 18.92
N ALA A 154 4.42 -8.88 18.95
CA ALA A 154 3.75 -8.53 20.21
C ALA A 154 3.26 -9.78 20.94
N ASP A 155 2.73 -10.75 20.21
CA ASP A 155 2.24 -12.01 20.78
C ASP A 155 3.40 -12.86 21.32
N HIS A 156 4.52 -12.94 20.59
CA HIS A 156 5.73 -13.66 21.05
C HIS A 156 6.29 -13.09 22.35
N PHE A 157 6.27 -11.76 22.53
CA PHE A 157 6.81 -11.10 23.69
C PHE A 157 5.78 -10.82 24.79
N LYS A 158 4.54 -11.24 24.63
CA LYS A 158 3.49 -11.03 25.62
C LYS A 158 3.89 -11.60 26.99
N GLY A 159 3.91 -10.72 28.00
CA GLY A 159 4.29 -11.08 29.36
C GLY A 159 5.80 -11.29 29.60
N LYS A 160 6.66 -11.12 28.62
CA LYS A 160 8.12 -11.19 28.79
C LYS A 160 8.67 -9.85 29.26
N LYS A 161 9.66 -9.89 30.17
CA LYS A 161 10.34 -8.70 30.68
C LYS A 161 11.42 -8.14 29.73
N GLN A 162 11.91 -8.97 28.82
CA GLN A 162 12.95 -8.62 27.84
C GLN A 162 12.51 -9.01 26.44
N TYR A 163 12.80 -8.14 25.49
CA TYR A 163 12.49 -8.31 24.08
C TYR A 163 13.79 -8.64 23.33
N LEU A 164 14.15 -9.94 23.33
CA LEU A 164 15.35 -10.44 22.65
C LEU A 164 14.97 -10.90 21.24
N MET A 165 15.41 -10.15 20.22
CA MET A 165 15.14 -10.49 18.81
C MET A 165 15.64 -11.88 18.44
N GLU A 166 16.74 -12.34 19.04
CA GLU A 166 17.28 -13.68 18.87
C GLU A 166 16.25 -14.76 19.26
N SER A 167 15.48 -14.55 20.34
CA SER A 167 14.41 -15.47 20.76
C SER A 167 13.27 -15.52 19.75
N PHE A 168 12.91 -14.36 19.15
CA PHE A 168 11.89 -14.31 18.11
C PHE A 168 12.38 -14.95 16.82
N TYR A 169 13.60 -14.62 16.41
CA TYR A 169 14.22 -15.20 15.21
C TYR A 169 14.36 -16.72 15.30
N SER A 170 14.82 -17.23 16.44
CA SER A 170 14.89 -18.70 16.66
C SER A 170 13.50 -19.36 16.57
N CYS A 171 12.47 -18.72 17.12
CA CYS A 171 11.10 -19.22 17.00
C CYS A 171 10.67 -19.32 15.52
N LEU A 172 10.95 -18.29 14.71
CA LEU A 172 10.62 -18.29 13.28
C LEU A 172 11.37 -19.40 12.52
N LEU A 173 12.67 -19.60 12.80
CA LEU A 173 13.46 -20.67 12.17
C LEU A 173 12.92 -22.06 12.47
N TYR A 174 12.43 -22.30 13.69
CA TYR A 174 11.88 -23.60 14.08
C TYR A 174 10.44 -23.82 13.60
N THR A 175 9.72 -22.78 13.26
CA THR A 175 8.33 -22.86 12.77
C THR A 175 8.22 -22.77 11.25
N SER A 176 9.26 -22.26 10.58
CA SER A 176 9.33 -22.23 9.12
C SER A 176 10.12 -23.47 8.63
N ASP A 177 9.71 -24.03 7.50
CA ASP A 177 10.28 -25.21 6.83
C ASP A 177 11.78 -25.07 6.49
N ALA A 178 12.36 -23.87 6.71
CA ALA A 178 13.78 -23.59 6.52
C ALA A 178 14.71 -24.36 7.49
N ALA A 179 14.17 -24.99 8.53
CA ALA A 179 14.93 -25.83 9.45
C ALA A 179 15.19 -27.26 8.92
N ASP A 180 14.44 -27.70 7.92
CA ASP A 180 14.52 -29.07 7.41
C ASP A 180 15.53 -29.27 6.25
N GLU A 181 16.19 -28.19 5.78
CA GLU A 181 17.18 -28.30 4.69
C GLU A 181 18.61 -28.65 5.15
N HIS A 182 18.85 -28.98 6.40
CA HIS A 182 20.16 -29.42 6.90
C HIS A 182 20.18 -30.92 7.25
N SER A 183 19.92 -31.74 6.26
CA SER A 183 20.36 -33.11 6.28
C SER A 183 21.39 -33.37 5.15
N TRP A 184 22.63 -33.03 5.42
CA TRP A 184 23.81 -33.53 4.70
C TRP A 184 24.80 -34.13 5.68
#